data_4a22ae8775ffff22691d708c3ed50399
#
_entry.id   4a22ae8775ffff22691d708c3ed50399
#
_cell.length_a   1.000
_cell.length_b   1.000
_cell.length_c   1.000
_cell.angle_alpha   90.00
_cell.angle_beta   90.00
_cell.angle_gamma   90.00
#
_symmetry.space_group_name_H-M   'P 1'
#
loop_
_entity.id
_entity.type
_entity.pdbx_description
1 polymer ?
#
loop_
_entity_poly.entity_id
_entity_poly.type
_entity_poly.pdbx_seq_one_letter_code
_entity_poly.pdbx_strand_id
1 'polypeptide(L)'
;MPHTQSILVVDDELDIVVIFRQALARHGYAVFGFTDPALALEHFKLNSRDYALVISAVRMPPMSGFELAASVKAIKPDAKIVLMSAFEVNDLEFSTSAIKANDLLRKPVDMKTLVQRVRVAMAN
;
A
#
# COMPACT_ATOMS: atom_id res chain seq x y z
N MET A 1 14.91 15.67 -10.85
CA MET A 1 13.49 15.37 -11.11
C MET A 1 12.81 14.92 -9.85
N PRO A 2 11.62 15.37 -9.60
CA PRO A 2 10.89 14.89 -8.45
C PRO A 2 10.53 13.43 -8.61
N HIS A 3 10.75 12.67 -7.54
CA HIS A 3 10.48 11.24 -7.52
C HIS A 3 9.43 10.93 -6.45
N THR A 4 8.45 11.83 -6.35
CA THR A 4 7.46 11.78 -5.29
C THR A 4 6.23 10.95 -5.65
N GLN A 5 6.30 10.21 -6.77
CA GLN A 5 5.15 9.46 -7.30
C GLN A 5 5.38 7.96 -7.28
N SER A 6 6.33 7.48 -6.49
CA SER A 6 6.57 6.06 -6.38
C SER A 6 5.51 5.39 -5.50
N ILE A 7 5.27 4.12 -5.78
CA ILE A 7 4.30 3.29 -5.07
C ILE A 7 5.04 2.13 -4.39
N LEU A 8 4.76 1.94 -3.13
CA LEU A 8 5.28 0.81 -2.37
C LEU A 8 4.17 -0.23 -2.24
N VAL A 9 4.47 -1.46 -2.63
CA VAL A 9 3.53 -2.60 -2.52
C VAL A 9 4.09 -3.58 -1.51
N VAL A 10 3.30 -3.90 -0.48
CA VAL A 10 3.71 -4.83 0.57
C VAL A 10 2.66 -5.91 0.75
N ASP A 11 3.06 -7.15 0.54
CA ASP A 11 2.19 -8.31 0.69
C ASP A 11 3.08 -9.53 0.88
N ASP A 12 2.78 -10.38 1.86
CA ASP A 12 3.60 -11.56 2.12
C ASP A 12 3.46 -12.63 1.04
N GLU A 13 2.52 -12.46 0.10
CA GLU A 13 2.40 -13.33 -1.07
C GLU A 13 3.19 -12.73 -2.23
N LEU A 14 4.28 -13.37 -2.59
CA LEU A 14 5.17 -12.88 -3.65
C LEU A 14 4.45 -12.67 -4.97
N ASP A 15 3.55 -13.58 -5.34
CA ASP A 15 2.81 -13.49 -6.60
C ASP A 15 2.01 -12.18 -6.70
N ILE A 16 1.41 -11.77 -5.60
CA ILE A 16 0.67 -10.51 -5.54
C ILE A 16 1.60 -9.33 -5.80
N VAL A 17 2.74 -9.31 -5.12
CA VAL A 17 3.72 -8.24 -5.27
C VAL A 17 4.17 -8.12 -6.73
N VAL A 18 4.51 -9.26 -7.35
CA VAL A 18 5.01 -9.29 -8.73
C VAL A 18 3.94 -8.80 -9.70
N ILE A 19 2.71 -9.32 -9.58
CA ILE A 19 1.62 -8.98 -10.49
C ILE A 19 1.25 -7.50 -10.36
N PHE A 20 1.15 -7.00 -9.13
CA PHE A 20 0.80 -5.60 -8.89
C PHE A 20 1.87 -4.68 -9.45
N ARG A 21 3.14 -5.02 -9.22
CA ARG A 21 4.23 -4.21 -9.74
C ARG A 21 4.19 -4.13 -11.26
N GLN A 22 3.98 -5.25 -11.93
CA GLN A 22 3.90 -5.28 -13.39
C GLN A 22 2.72 -4.47 -13.90
N ALA A 23 1.55 -4.65 -13.31
CA ALA A 23 0.35 -3.96 -13.76
C ALA A 23 0.48 -2.43 -13.62
N LEU A 24 0.98 -1.98 -12.48
CA LEU A 24 1.12 -0.54 -12.23
C LEU A 24 2.25 0.08 -13.05
N ALA A 25 3.34 -0.67 -13.24
CA ALA A 25 4.46 -0.18 -14.07
C ALA A 25 4.03 0.09 -15.51
N ARG A 26 3.11 -0.72 -16.03
CA ARG A 26 2.57 -0.51 -17.38
C ARG A 26 1.83 0.81 -17.52
N HIS A 27 1.38 1.38 -16.43
CA HIS A 27 0.67 2.66 -16.43
C HIS A 27 1.56 3.81 -16.00
N GLY A 28 2.86 3.60 -16.02
CA GLY A 28 3.83 4.67 -15.81
C GLY A 28 4.24 4.92 -14.38
N TYR A 29 3.82 4.09 -13.44
CA TYR A 29 4.22 4.25 -12.05
C TYR A 29 5.53 3.55 -11.75
N ALA A 30 6.36 4.17 -10.93
CA ALA A 30 7.54 3.52 -10.36
C ALA A 30 7.07 2.73 -9.12
N VAL A 31 7.26 1.42 -9.13
CA VAL A 31 6.69 0.54 -8.12
C VAL A 31 7.79 -0.32 -7.50
N PHE A 32 7.84 -0.35 -6.18
CA PHE A 32 8.78 -1.17 -5.43
C PHE A 32 8.01 -2.10 -4.52
N GLY A 33 8.35 -3.37 -4.53
CA GLY A 33 7.59 -4.38 -3.83
C GLY A 33 8.39 -5.08 -2.75
N PHE A 34 7.73 -5.42 -1.65
CA PHE A 34 8.33 -6.14 -0.54
C PHE A 34 7.36 -7.20 -0.05
N THR A 35 7.92 -8.34 0.34
CA THR A 35 7.13 -9.39 1.00
C THR A 35 7.29 -9.38 2.52
N ASP A 36 8.26 -8.63 3.02
CA ASP A 36 8.51 -8.49 4.46
C ASP A 36 8.14 -7.07 4.89
N PRO A 37 7.11 -6.92 5.73
CA PRO A 37 6.68 -5.58 6.12
C PRO A 37 7.71 -4.81 6.95
N ALA A 38 8.55 -5.49 7.71
CA ALA A 38 9.58 -4.82 8.48
C ALA A 38 10.64 -4.21 7.55
N LEU A 39 11.04 -4.94 6.52
CA LEU A 39 11.98 -4.43 5.52
C LEU A 39 11.34 -3.31 4.69
N ALA A 40 10.06 -3.45 4.38
CA ALA A 40 9.34 -2.40 3.67
C ALA A 40 9.35 -1.10 4.48
N LEU A 41 9.12 -1.19 5.78
CA LEU A 41 9.13 -0.01 6.65
C LEU A 41 10.50 0.63 6.72
N GLU A 42 11.56 -0.19 6.86
CA GLU A 42 12.93 0.33 6.85
C GLU A 42 13.24 1.08 5.56
N HIS A 43 12.84 0.49 4.43
CA HIS A 43 13.03 1.12 3.13
C HIS A 43 12.25 2.43 3.05
N PHE A 44 11.01 2.43 3.54
CA PHE A 44 10.19 3.64 3.52
C PHE A 44 10.81 4.76 4.35
N LYS A 45 11.36 4.43 5.52
CA LYS A 45 12.03 5.43 6.36
C LYS A 45 13.15 6.15 5.63
N LEU A 46 13.89 5.40 4.83
CA LEU A 46 15.04 5.95 4.11
C LEU A 46 14.66 6.69 2.83
N ASN A 47 13.46 6.44 2.31
CA ASN A 47 13.04 6.94 1.01
C ASN A 47 11.66 7.58 1.02
N SER A 48 11.21 8.07 2.16
CA SER A 48 9.83 8.53 2.32
C SER A 48 9.44 9.64 1.35
N ARG A 49 10.36 10.48 0.97
CA ARG A 49 10.10 11.56 0.01
C ARG A 49 9.65 11.06 -1.35
N ASP A 50 10.11 9.87 -1.74
CA ASP A 50 9.86 9.33 -3.07
C ASP A 50 8.47 8.72 -3.20
N TYR A 51 7.82 8.43 -2.09
CA TYR A 51 6.59 7.66 -2.09
C TYR A 51 5.36 8.52 -1.93
N ALA A 52 4.40 8.33 -2.82
CA ALA A 52 3.08 8.95 -2.73
C ALA A 52 2.04 8.00 -2.17
N LEU A 53 2.23 6.70 -2.37
CA LEU A 53 1.23 5.69 -2.05
C LEU A 53 1.88 4.43 -1.51
N VAL A 54 1.25 3.85 -0.49
CA VAL A 54 1.58 2.52 0.01
C VAL A 54 0.35 1.63 -0.15
N ILE A 55 0.53 0.51 -0.83
CA ILE A 55 -0.50 -0.53 -0.96
C ILE A 55 -0.05 -1.69 -0.09
N SER A 56 -0.85 -2.09 0.88
CA SER A 56 -0.45 -3.13 1.83
C SER A 56 -1.57 -4.11 2.10
N ALA A 57 -1.22 -5.39 2.18
CA ALA A 57 -2.13 -6.38 2.72
C ALA A 57 -2.39 -6.06 4.19
N VAL A 58 -3.58 -6.40 4.68
CA VAL A 58 -3.91 -6.23 6.09
C VAL A 58 -3.23 -7.31 6.94
N ARG A 59 -3.30 -8.56 6.49
CA ARG A 59 -2.68 -9.67 7.23
C ARG A 59 -1.34 -10.06 6.62
N MET A 60 -0.28 -9.80 7.35
CA MET A 60 1.10 -10.17 6.98
C MET A 60 1.93 -10.28 8.26
N PRO A 61 1.75 -11.37 9.01
CA PRO A 61 2.53 -11.53 10.24
C PRO A 61 4.03 -11.37 9.99
N PRO A 62 4.77 -10.78 10.94
CA PRO A 62 4.33 -10.38 12.28
C PRO A 62 3.72 -8.99 12.38
N MET A 63 3.70 -8.21 11.31
CA MET A 63 3.16 -6.85 11.31
C MET A 63 1.91 -6.81 10.44
N SER A 64 0.82 -6.21 10.94
CA SER A 64 -0.38 -6.03 10.12
C SER A 64 -0.24 -4.82 9.21
N GLY A 65 -1.08 -4.77 8.17
CA GLY A 65 -1.13 -3.60 7.30
C GLY A 65 -1.57 -2.34 8.04
N PHE A 66 -2.40 -2.48 9.05
CA PHE A 66 -2.79 -1.34 9.89
C PHE A 66 -1.58 -0.78 10.64
N GLU A 67 -0.75 -1.65 11.20
CA GLU A 67 0.46 -1.24 11.91
C GLU A 67 1.46 -0.59 10.97
N LEU A 68 1.66 -1.19 9.80
CA LEU A 68 2.55 -0.61 8.80
C LEU A 68 2.06 0.77 8.36
N ALA A 69 0.78 0.89 8.08
CA ALA A 69 0.20 2.16 7.65
C ALA A 69 0.32 3.24 8.71
N ALA A 70 0.11 2.88 9.98
CA ALA A 70 0.29 3.81 11.09
C ALA A 70 1.72 4.33 11.17
N SER A 71 2.69 3.44 10.99
CA SER A 71 4.11 3.81 10.99
C SER A 71 4.45 4.70 9.81
N VAL A 72 3.92 4.37 8.63
CA VAL A 72 4.10 5.21 7.43
C VAL A 72 3.54 6.61 7.65
N LYS A 73 2.34 6.70 8.19
CA LYS A 73 1.70 8.00 8.46
C LYS A 73 2.43 8.81 9.51
N ALA A 74 3.07 8.14 10.46
CA ALA A 74 3.89 8.83 11.47
C ALA A 74 5.10 9.49 10.82
N ILE A 75 5.65 8.87 9.77
CA ILE A 75 6.81 9.40 9.05
C ILE A 75 6.39 10.45 8.03
N LYS A 76 5.32 10.16 7.29
CA LYS A 76 4.82 11.01 6.21
C LYS A 76 3.30 11.10 6.30
N PRO A 77 2.77 12.09 7.02
CA PRO A 77 1.32 12.18 7.28
C PRO A 77 0.45 12.28 6.03
N ASP A 78 0.99 12.81 4.94
CA ASP A 78 0.25 12.94 3.68
C ASP A 78 0.38 11.74 2.75
N ALA A 79 1.07 10.69 3.18
CA ALA A 79 1.16 9.47 2.39
C ALA A 79 -0.23 8.86 2.19
N LYS A 80 -0.52 8.43 0.98
CA LYS A 80 -1.78 7.74 0.67
C LYS A 80 -1.63 6.27 1.02
N ILE A 81 -2.70 5.68 1.50
CA ILE A 81 -2.71 4.27 1.91
C ILE A 81 -3.89 3.55 1.25
N VAL A 82 -3.60 2.44 0.61
CA VAL A 82 -4.61 1.50 0.12
C VAL A 82 -4.35 0.16 0.79
N LEU A 83 -5.34 -0.37 1.47
CA LEU A 83 -5.24 -1.66 2.15
C LEU A 83 -5.94 -2.74 1.34
N MET A 84 -5.48 -3.98 1.47
CA MET A 84 -6.06 -5.13 0.79
C MET A 84 -6.31 -6.23 1.81
N SER A 85 -7.47 -6.86 1.76
CA SER A 85 -7.79 -7.97 2.65
C SER A 85 -8.56 -9.06 1.96
N ALA A 86 -8.17 -10.32 2.19
CA ALA A 86 -8.94 -11.49 1.79
C ALA A 86 -10.08 -11.75 2.78
N PHE A 87 -10.00 -11.14 3.94
CA PHE A 87 -10.97 -11.31 5.02
C PHE A 87 -11.83 -10.07 5.13
N GLU A 88 -13.00 -10.22 5.71
CA GLU A 88 -13.82 -9.06 5.99
C GLU A 88 -13.17 -8.25 7.12
N VAL A 89 -12.97 -6.98 6.83
CA VAL A 89 -12.58 -6.01 7.84
C VAL A 89 -13.86 -5.28 8.19
N ASN A 90 -14.34 -5.40 9.42
CA ASN A 90 -15.59 -4.77 9.79
C ASN A 90 -15.39 -3.24 9.91
N ASP A 91 -16.50 -2.52 9.83
CA ASP A 91 -16.46 -1.06 9.85
C ASP A 91 -15.82 -0.50 11.12
N LEU A 92 -16.07 -1.14 12.25
CA LEU A 92 -15.48 -0.72 13.51
C LEU A 92 -13.96 -0.86 13.49
N GLU A 93 -13.48 -2.01 13.02
CA GLU A 93 -12.06 -2.28 12.93
C GLU A 93 -11.35 -1.27 12.01
N PHE A 94 -11.96 -0.99 10.86
CA PHE A 94 -11.41 -0.05 9.92
C PHE A 94 -11.45 1.39 10.44
N SER A 95 -12.57 1.79 11.01
CA SER A 95 -12.76 3.17 11.46
C SER A 95 -12.01 3.51 12.75
N THR A 96 -11.74 2.50 13.59
CA THR A 96 -10.99 2.71 14.83
C THR A 96 -9.49 2.61 14.66
N SER A 97 -9.01 2.22 13.47
CA SER A 97 -7.58 2.21 13.21
C SER A 97 -7.05 3.65 13.28
N ALA A 98 -5.82 3.78 13.75
CA ALA A 98 -5.17 5.09 13.86
C ALA A 98 -4.83 5.68 12.49
N ILE A 99 -5.09 4.95 11.43
CA ILE A 99 -4.79 5.38 10.08
C ILE A 99 -6.04 5.91 9.39
N LYS A 100 -5.81 6.74 8.39
CA LYS A 100 -6.87 7.21 7.49
C LYS A 100 -6.54 6.67 6.11
N ALA A 101 -6.88 5.39 5.91
CA ALA A 101 -6.64 4.75 4.62
C ALA A 101 -7.54 5.38 3.56
N ASN A 102 -6.98 5.52 2.37
CA ASN A 102 -7.72 6.09 1.25
C ASN A 102 -8.69 5.07 0.65
N ASP A 103 -8.38 3.78 0.78
CA ASP A 103 -9.22 2.74 0.22
C ASP A 103 -8.94 1.40 0.89
N LEU A 104 -9.91 0.51 0.81
CA LEU A 104 -9.78 -0.87 1.24
C LEU A 104 -10.27 -1.76 0.12
N LEU A 105 -9.39 -2.57 -0.45
CA LEU A 105 -9.71 -3.46 -1.55
C LEU A 105 -9.88 -4.88 -1.03
N ARG A 106 -10.82 -5.61 -1.59
CA ARG A 106 -11.05 -6.99 -1.23
C ARG A 106 -10.29 -7.91 -2.18
N LYS A 107 -9.51 -8.81 -1.64
CA LYS A 107 -8.82 -9.83 -2.42
C LYS A 107 -9.82 -10.92 -2.86
N PRO A 108 -9.69 -11.48 -4.04
CA PRO A 108 -8.70 -11.16 -5.06
C PRO A 108 -9.04 -9.87 -5.79
N VAL A 109 -8.03 -9.06 -6.08
CA VAL A 109 -8.19 -7.78 -6.77
C VAL A 109 -7.79 -7.98 -8.22
N ASP A 110 -8.70 -7.69 -9.15
CA ASP A 110 -8.32 -7.73 -10.56
C ASP A 110 -7.49 -6.48 -10.91
N MET A 111 -6.67 -6.60 -11.94
CA MET A 111 -5.71 -5.55 -12.26
C MET A 111 -6.36 -4.28 -12.77
N LYS A 112 -7.49 -4.40 -13.45
CA LYS A 112 -8.24 -3.23 -13.92
C LYS A 112 -8.76 -2.41 -12.74
N THR A 113 -9.31 -3.08 -11.75
CA THR A 113 -9.79 -2.44 -10.52
C THR A 113 -8.63 -1.81 -9.77
N LEU A 114 -7.52 -2.53 -9.64
CA LEU A 114 -6.34 -2.02 -8.95
C LEU A 114 -5.86 -0.71 -9.58
N VAL A 115 -5.67 -0.70 -10.89
CA VAL A 115 -5.18 0.49 -11.58
C VAL A 115 -6.14 1.67 -11.41
N GLN A 116 -7.44 1.41 -11.51
CA GLN A 116 -8.45 2.45 -11.33
C GLN A 116 -8.41 3.05 -9.93
N ARG A 117 -8.34 2.18 -8.91
CA ARG A 117 -8.34 2.64 -7.51
C ARG A 117 -7.06 3.38 -7.16
N VAL A 118 -5.93 2.92 -7.69
CA VAL A 118 -4.65 3.62 -7.52
C VAL A 118 -4.72 5.00 -8.15
N ARG A 119 -5.28 5.10 -9.35
CA ARG A 119 -5.41 6.39 -10.03
C ARG A 119 -6.23 7.37 -9.19
N VAL A 120 -7.33 6.90 -8.61
CA VAL A 120 -8.18 7.72 -7.75
C VAL A 120 -7.40 8.15 -6.49
N ALA A 121 -6.71 7.22 -5.85
CA ALA A 121 -5.94 7.53 -4.64
C ALA A 121 -4.84 8.55 -4.93
N MET A 122 -4.15 8.41 -6.06
CA MET A 122 -3.06 9.31 -6.44
C MET A 122 -3.54 10.70 -6.84
N ALA A 123 -4.79 10.82 -7.27
CA ALA A 123 -5.35 12.11 -7.70
C ALA A 123 -5.76 13.00 -6.52
N ASN A 124 -5.90 12.43 -5.35
CA ASN A 124 -6.39 13.19 -4.18
C ASN A 124 -5.23 13.88 -3.42
#